data_ea26982361ed5e8f276443fc3fa9028d
#
_entry.id   ea26982361ed5e8f276443fc3fa9028d
#
_cell.length_a   1.000
_cell.length_b   1.000
_cell.length_c   1.000
_cell.angle_alpha   90.00
_cell.angle_beta   90.00
_cell.angle_gamma   90.00
#
_symmetry.space_group_name_H-M   'P 1'
#
loop_
_entity.id
_entity.type
_entity.pdbx_description
1 polymer ?
#
loop_
_entity_poly.entity_id
_entity_poly.type
_entity_poly.pdbx_seq_one_letter_code
_entity_poly.pdbx_strand_id
1 'polypeptide(L)'
;IITADRIGSNCKILQQVKVGYNGDKCPIIGNNVLICAGAKVIGGVTIGDNCIIGANAVVVKDVPSGSIVGGIPAKVIKHIDLVDNTK
;
A
#
# COMPACT_ATOMS: atom_id res chain seq x y z
N ILE A 1 12.88 1.04 -6.60
CA ILE A 1 13.30 2.21 -5.79
C ILE A 1 12.22 2.53 -4.78
N ILE A 2 12.65 2.67 -3.54
CA ILE A 2 11.73 2.92 -2.44
C ILE A 2 12.13 4.25 -1.78
N THR A 3 11.24 5.22 -1.86
CA THR A 3 11.41 6.50 -1.18
C THR A 3 10.10 6.78 -0.43
N ALA A 4 10.14 6.67 0.87
CA ALA A 4 8.96 6.85 1.71
C ALA A 4 9.35 7.64 2.95
N ASP A 5 8.40 8.40 3.50
CA ASP A 5 8.60 9.06 4.77
C ASP A 5 8.70 8.06 5.90
N ARG A 6 7.90 7.02 5.82
CA ARG A 6 7.88 6.00 6.85
C ARG A 6 7.38 4.69 6.27
N ILE A 7 8.02 3.62 6.66
CA ILE A 7 7.54 2.26 6.40
C ILE A 7 7.50 1.56 7.75
N GLY A 8 6.34 1.03 8.09
CA GLY A 8 6.14 0.36 9.38
C GLY A 8 6.80 -1.00 9.45
N SER A 9 6.42 -1.76 10.47
CA SER A 9 6.99 -3.07 10.76
C SER A 9 6.31 -4.15 9.94
N ASN A 10 7.07 -5.23 9.66
CA ASN A 10 6.54 -6.43 9.01
C ASN A 10 5.96 -6.17 7.64
N CYS A 11 6.51 -5.22 6.93
CA CYS A 11 6.09 -4.96 5.55
C CYS A 11 6.85 -5.85 4.59
N LYS A 12 6.16 -6.32 3.55
CA LYS A 12 6.77 -7.08 2.48
C LYS A 12 6.60 -6.30 1.18
N ILE A 13 7.71 -6.02 0.54
CA ILE A 13 7.73 -5.27 -0.70
C ILE A 13 8.42 -6.14 -1.73
N LEU A 14 7.66 -6.56 -2.73
CA LEU A 14 8.17 -7.50 -3.72
C LEU A 14 8.95 -6.78 -4.80
N GLN A 15 9.36 -7.52 -5.84
CA GLN A 15 10.26 -6.96 -6.84
C GLN A 15 9.56 -5.91 -7.71
N GLN A 16 10.35 -4.98 -8.21
CA GLN A 16 9.92 -3.93 -9.14
C GLN A 16 8.86 -2.99 -8.59
N VAL A 17 8.72 -2.95 -7.28
CA VAL A 17 7.85 -1.99 -6.63
C VAL A 17 8.53 -0.63 -6.63
N LYS A 18 7.74 0.42 -6.88
CA LYS A 18 8.20 1.79 -6.75
C LYS A 18 7.36 2.49 -5.70
N VAL A 19 8.04 3.05 -4.71
CA VAL A 19 7.41 3.90 -3.71
C VAL A 19 8.14 5.23 -3.82
N GLY A 20 7.45 6.25 -4.26
CA GLY A 20 8.13 7.48 -4.61
C GLY A 20 7.35 8.73 -4.27
N TYR A 21 8.07 9.84 -4.28
CA TYR A 21 7.50 11.15 -3.99
C TYR A 21 6.88 11.75 -5.25
N ASN A 22 5.99 12.70 -5.01
CA ASN A 22 5.46 13.56 -6.03
C ASN A 22 5.53 14.98 -5.47
N GLY A 23 6.33 15.83 -6.10
CA GLY A 23 6.64 17.11 -5.52
C GLY A 23 7.55 16.94 -4.31
N ASP A 24 7.12 17.43 -3.17
CA ASP A 24 7.88 17.31 -1.92
C ASP A 24 7.25 16.33 -0.93
N LYS A 25 6.32 15.51 -1.39
CA LYS A 25 5.61 14.59 -0.50
C LYS A 25 5.93 13.15 -0.83
N CYS A 26 6.19 12.39 0.21
CA CYS A 26 6.49 10.96 0.14
C CYS A 26 5.40 10.14 0.81
N PRO A 27 5.21 8.89 0.37
CA PRO A 27 4.23 8.02 1.01
C PRO A 27 4.58 7.66 2.44
N ILE A 28 3.55 7.37 3.21
CA ILE A 28 3.67 6.78 4.54
C ILE A 28 3.00 5.41 4.48
N ILE A 29 3.73 4.39 4.87
CA ILE A 29 3.24 3.01 4.81
C ILE A 29 3.14 2.47 6.23
N GLY A 30 1.98 1.96 6.59
CA GLY A 30 1.72 1.43 7.91
C GLY A 30 2.39 0.08 8.15
N ASN A 31 1.90 -0.63 9.16
CA ASN A 31 2.46 -1.92 9.56
C ASN A 31 1.77 -3.07 8.82
N ASN A 32 2.50 -4.15 8.62
CA ASN A 32 1.94 -5.38 8.04
C ASN A 32 1.35 -5.16 6.65
N VAL A 33 2.00 -4.36 5.83
CA VAL A 33 1.56 -4.05 4.48
C VAL A 33 2.30 -4.95 3.51
N LEU A 34 1.56 -5.55 2.59
CA LEU A 34 2.13 -6.32 1.49
C LEU A 34 1.96 -5.53 0.20
N ILE A 35 3.07 -5.21 -0.45
CA ILE A 35 3.05 -4.54 -1.75
C ILE A 35 3.54 -5.53 -2.78
N CYS A 36 2.64 -5.94 -3.67
CA CYS A 36 2.93 -6.99 -4.63
C CYS A 36 3.77 -6.46 -5.80
N ALA A 37 4.31 -7.37 -6.58
CA ALA A 37 5.29 -7.03 -7.61
C ALA A 37 4.76 -5.99 -8.60
N GLY A 38 5.60 -5.06 -8.96
CA GLY A 38 5.31 -4.05 -9.98
C GLY A 38 4.38 -2.94 -9.54
N ALA A 39 3.90 -2.96 -8.30
CA ALA A 39 3.02 -1.91 -7.80
C ALA A 39 3.76 -0.59 -7.65
N LYS A 40 3.03 0.50 -7.75
CA LYS A 40 3.57 1.84 -7.61
C LYS A 40 2.75 2.62 -6.59
N VAL A 41 3.42 3.24 -5.64
CA VAL A 41 2.79 4.07 -4.62
C VAL A 41 3.43 5.46 -4.73
N ILE A 42 2.66 6.45 -5.11
CA ILE A 42 3.21 7.72 -5.53
C ILE A 42 2.56 8.87 -4.77
N GLY A 43 3.40 9.76 -4.26
CA GLY A 43 2.97 11.01 -3.65
C GLY A 43 2.71 10.90 -2.17
N GLY A 44 2.10 11.92 -1.61
CA GLY A 44 1.84 12.01 -0.17
C GLY A 44 0.67 11.17 0.30
N VAL A 45 0.63 9.91 -0.12
CA VAL A 45 -0.45 9.00 0.27
C VAL A 45 -0.09 8.27 1.56
N THR A 46 -1.10 7.91 2.32
CA THR A 46 -0.95 7.09 3.52
C THR A 46 -1.60 5.74 3.29
N ILE A 47 -0.83 4.69 3.44
CA ILE A 47 -1.36 3.33 3.40
C ILE A 47 -1.48 2.85 4.83
N GLY A 48 -2.70 2.52 5.24
CA GLY A 48 -2.98 2.07 6.58
C GLY A 48 -2.39 0.69 6.86
N ASP A 49 -2.60 0.22 8.08
CA ASP A 49 -2.06 -1.06 8.51
C ASP A 49 -2.81 -2.22 7.85
N ASN A 50 -2.13 -3.34 7.70
CA ASN A 50 -2.74 -4.60 7.25
C ASN A 50 -3.37 -4.49 5.87
N CYS A 51 -2.72 -3.75 4.98
CA CYS A 51 -3.19 -3.57 3.61
C CYS A 51 -2.44 -4.48 2.65
N ILE A 52 -3.08 -4.80 1.54
CA ILE A 52 -2.46 -5.52 0.43
C ILE A 52 -2.62 -4.67 -0.82
N ILE A 53 -1.50 -4.32 -1.42
CA ILE A 53 -1.47 -3.59 -2.68
C ILE A 53 -1.22 -4.61 -3.78
N GLY A 54 -2.19 -4.77 -4.65
CA GLY A 54 -2.13 -5.79 -5.70
C GLY A 54 -1.01 -5.56 -6.71
N ALA A 55 -0.66 -6.61 -7.44
CA ALA A 55 0.40 -6.52 -8.44
C ALA A 55 0.07 -5.46 -9.50
N ASN A 56 1.05 -4.65 -9.83
CA ASN A 56 0.95 -3.59 -10.84
C ASN A 56 -0.10 -2.51 -10.53
N ALA A 57 -0.62 -2.47 -9.32
CA ALA A 57 -1.53 -1.41 -8.92
C ALA A 57 -0.79 -0.07 -8.84
N VAL A 58 -1.49 1.02 -9.12
CA VAL A 58 -0.92 2.36 -9.02
C VAL A 58 -1.73 3.13 -7.98
N VAL A 59 -1.12 3.34 -6.81
CA VAL A 59 -1.78 3.98 -5.67
C VAL A 59 -1.45 5.46 -5.68
N VAL A 60 -2.47 6.28 -5.82
CA VAL A 60 -2.32 7.73 -5.82
C VAL A 60 -3.23 8.42 -4.80
N LYS A 61 -3.94 7.65 -4.00
CA LYS A 61 -4.81 8.14 -2.92
C LYS A 61 -4.60 7.30 -1.69
N ASP A 62 -5.00 7.83 -0.54
CA ASP A 62 -4.89 7.13 0.72
C ASP A 62 -5.64 5.80 0.69
N VAL A 63 -5.08 4.82 1.38
CA VAL A 63 -5.66 3.48 1.48
C VAL A 63 -6.00 3.23 2.95
N PRO A 64 -7.26 3.03 3.28
CA PRO A 64 -7.62 2.76 4.68
C PRO A 64 -7.09 1.41 5.14
N SER A 65 -6.87 1.29 6.44
CA SER A 65 -6.37 0.06 7.03
C SER A 65 -7.27 -1.13 6.69
N GLY A 66 -6.67 -2.28 6.51
CA GLY A 66 -7.40 -3.50 6.24
C GLY A 66 -7.96 -3.61 4.83
N SER A 67 -7.40 -2.87 3.88
CA SER A 67 -7.92 -2.86 2.50
C SER A 67 -7.04 -3.67 1.58
N ILE A 68 -7.67 -4.30 0.60
CA ILE A 68 -6.97 -4.87 -0.56
C ILE A 68 -7.32 -3.98 -1.74
N VAL A 69 -6.30 -3.44 -2.37
CA VAL A 69 -6.50 -2.52 -3.50
C VAL A 69 -5.83 -3.06 -4.76
N GLY A 70 -6.35 -2.69 -5.90
CA GLY A 70 -5.77 -3.07 -7.17
C GLY A 70 -6.23 -2.18 -8.29
N GLY A 71 -5.57 -2.30 -9.43
CA GLY A 71 -5.92 -1.55 -10.63
C GLY A 71 -5.13 -0.28 -10.82
N ILE A 72 -5.43 0.41 -11.91
CA ILE A 72 -4.81 1.67 -12.32
C ILE A 72 -5.92 2.65 -12.67
N PRO A 73 -6.19 3.67 -11.84
CA PRO A 73 -5.68 3.88 -10.48
C PRO A 73 -6.21 2.82 -9.52
N ALA A 74 -5.46 2.56 -8.46
CA ALA A 74 -5.84 1.54 -7.50
C ALA A 74 -7.12 1.93 -6.77
N LYS A 75 -7.98 0.95 -6.59
CA LYS A 75 -9.23 1.11 -5.87
C LYS A 75 -9.39 -0.03 -4.88
N VAL A 76 -10.12 0.22 -3.82
CA VAL A 76 -10.39 -0.81 -2.83
C VAL A 76 -11.24 -1.90 -3.47
N ILE A 77 -10.70 -3.10 -3.49
CA ILE A 77 -11.38 -4.28 -4.01
C ILE A 77 -12.13 -4.97 -2.88
N LYS A 78 -11.49 -5.02 -1.71
CA LYS A 78 -12.01 -5.79 -0.60
C LYS A 78 -11.44 -5.24 0.71
N HIS A 79 -12.17 -5.39 1.80
CA HIS A 79 -11.67 -5.12 3.13
C HIS A 79 -11.36 -6.43 3.84
N ILE A 80 -10.25 -6.45 4.56
CA ILE A 80 -9.87 -7.60 5.36
C ILE A 80 -10.51 -7.41 6.73
N ASP A 81 -11.32 -8.37 7.14
CA ASP A 81 -11.94 -8.32 8.45
C ASP A 81 -11.07 -9.10 9.43
N LEU A 82 -10.22 -8.38 10.12
CA LEU A 82 -9.30 -9.00 11.07
C LEU A 82 -9.97 -9.39 12.38
N VAL A 83 -11.15 -8.87 12.62
CA VAL A 83 -11.87 -9.14 13.87
C VAL A 83 -12.65 -10.42 13.78
N ASP A 84 -13.08 -10.76 12.60
CA ASP A 84 -14.01 -11.83 12.41
C ASP A 84 -13.36 -13.09 11.87
N ASN A 85 -12.38 -13.56 12.58
CA ASN A 85 -11.70 -14.77 12.19
C ASN A 85 -12.14 -15.97 13.04
N THR A 86 -13.18 -15.80 13.75
CA THR A 86 -13.66 -16.83 14.65
C THR A 86 -14.65 -17.78 14.01
N LYS A 87 -14.94 -17.56 12.79
CA LYS A 87 -15.95 -18.36 12.10
C LYS A 87 -15.53 -19.78 11.89
#